data_e66d486598b5d4a902ea5d4f8e442bc8
#
_entry.id   e66d486598b5d4a902ea5d4f8e442bc8
#
_cell.length_a   1.000
_cell.length_b   1.000
_cell.length_c   1.000
_cell.angle_alpha   90.00
_cell.angle_beta   90.00
_cell.angle_gamma   90.00
#
_symmetry.space_group_name_H-M   'P 1'
#
loop_
_entity.id
_entity.type
_entity.pdbx_description
1 polymer ?
#
loop_
_entity_poly.entity_id
_entity_poly.type
_entity_poly.pdbx_seq_one_letter_code
_entity_poly.pdbx_strand_id
1 'polypeptide(L)'
;MGFDFETSIIILDISVIVSLILTVLFGFIKGFPKACNRLLIVLVSVIIFMFMLKPLTNVLMTTKFSESFMDRIVSITGSSLEDYGIEAKNGGYIIKDVVEEIVKKTIYNNNPEYSSSSELASLVSSASSMIVRSIVYVVGLILLGIIQMILSIIFFIIRRIAGIRLKKGRAKLFGALASVATFVIVFTITYLPLYGTLTFSKQIFEDIKKGTSLEKENKETADLINQVIEATDDSIIVNYVLDPLSKIFYKDKGHVETRYLGEVLSFEYNKEKINICKEYDNISQAVPTIIKIYQLSNGNNVVINLEEYTDSDIDSISNVFSKSRLLRISMPALVEYISFSMEKNSSVEIKDIVTSLKGINWEEELDSFASAINVFKNHHHVYIDTSGLSYIYNSKTNVLFLEDLTARLINMQLVYKVAMPYAVEKLDEYLKKNVSSDFDLSSLKEVNWKDDGASLFNFVFSSYKLILDLDVDMNNFEAILKKPELINTVDSIFTNLASVDVFNEKVLPAVMDYLIIKVENNEKLKNFNFNYENIK
;
A
#
# COMPACT_ATOMS: atom_id res chain seq x y z
N MET A 1 24.21 -22.47 -11.27
CA MET A 1 24.03 -23.28 -10.05
C MET A 1 22.70 -22.87 -9.46
N GLY A 2 21.67 -23.70 -9.56
CA GLY A 2 20.39 -23.44 -8.91
C GLY A 2 20.60 -23.40 -7.39
N PHE A 3 20.12 -22.38 -6.73
CA PHE A 3 20.15 -22.28 -5.28
C PHE A 3 19.10 -23.26 -4.74
N ASP A 4 19.52 -24.31 -4.07
CA ASP A 4 18.63 -25.28 -3.45
C ASP A 4 18.20 -24.76 -2.07
N PHE A 5 17.00 -24.22 -2.00
CA PHE A 5 16.43 -23.62 -0.78
C PHE A 5 16.22 -24.67 0.32
N GLU A 6 15.77 -25.88 -0.04
CA GLU A 6 15.54 -26.97 0.92
C GLU A 6 16.84 -27.34 1.64
N THR A 7 17.91 -27.63 0.90
CA THR A 7 19.24 -27.91 1.48
C THR A 7 19.73 -26.75 2.34
N SER A 8 19.49 -25.51 1.92
CA SER A 8 19.93 -24.32 2.68
C SER A 8 19.23 -24.18 4.04
N ILE A 9 17.95 -24.44 4.12
CA ILE A 9 17.17 -24.38 5.37
C ILE A 9 17.56 -25.54 6.29
N ILE A 10 17.73 -26.74 5.76
CA ILE A 10 18.23 -27.90 6.54
C ILE A 10 19.61 -27.58 7.15
N ILE A 11 20.52 -27.00 6.38
CA ILE A 11 21.83 -26.56 6.88
C ILE A 11 21.69 -25.51 7.97
N LEU A 12 20.78 -24.54 7.81
CA LEU A 12 20.51 -23.51 8.81
C LEU A 12 19.99 -24.15 10.12
N ASP A 13 19.00 -25.03 10.05
CA ASP A 13 18.44 -25.73 11.21
C ASP A 13 19.50 -26.56 11.93
N ILE A 14 20.27 -27.34 11.20
CA ILE A 14 21.37 -28.11 11.75
C ILE A 14 22.39 -27.20 12.43
N SER A 15 22.72 -26.06 11.83
CA SER A 15 23.68 -25.11 12.40
C SER A 15 23.19 -24.53 13.74
N VAL A 16 21.90 -24.25 13.86
CA VAL A 16 21.27 -23.78 15.08
C VAL A 16 21.30 -24.85 16.18
N ILE A 17 20.88 -26.08 15.83
CA ILE A 17 20.84 -27.20 16.78
C ILE A 17 22.27 -27.53 17.28
N VAL A 18 23.23 -27.64 16.36
CA VAL A 18 24.63 -27.89 16.70
C VAL A 18 25.20 -26.77 17.57
N SER A 19 24.91 -25.51 17.23
CA SER A 19 25.33 -24.35 18.03
C SER A 19 24.76 -24.37 19.44
N LEU A 20 23.48 -24.74 19.60
CA LEU A 20 22.84 -24.93 20.91
C LEU A 20 23.53 -26.02 21.71
N ILE A 21 23.69 -27.23 21.13
CA ILE A 21 24.31 -28.38 21.78
C ILE A 21 25.73 -28.04 22.24
N LEU A 22 26.55 -27.49 21.34
CA LEU A 22 27.94 -27.11 21.66
C LEU A 22 28.01 -26.06 22.78
N THR A 23 27.08 -25.09 22.76
CA THR A 23 27.04 -24.03 23.75
C THR A 23 26.64 -24.58 25.13
N VAL A 24 25.64 -25.47 25.19
CA VAL A 24 25.18 -26.11 26.42
C VAL A 24 26.27 -27.06 26.97
N LEU A 25 26.87 -27.88 26.11
CA LEU A 25 27.99 -28.76 26.51
C LEU A 25 29.17 -27.95 27.04
N PHE A 26 29.51 -26.85 26.42
CA PHE A 26 30.54 -25.94 26.92
C PHE A 26 30.25 -25.47 28.36
N GLY A 27 29.01 -25.02 28.61
CA GLY A 27 28.58 -24.58 29.94
C GLY A 27 28.61 -25.70 30.98
N PHE A 28 28.16 -26.90 30.60
CA PHE A 28 28.17 -28.06 31.46
C PHE A 28 29.61 -28.50 31.80
N ILE A 29 30.52 -28.58 30.80
CA ILE A 29 31.90 -29.02 31.01
C ILE A 29 32.70 -27.96 31.76
N LYS A 30 32.57 -26.69 31.41
CA LYS A 30 33.37 -25.58 31.97
C LYS A 30 32.82 -25.07 33.30
N GLY A 31 31.53 -25.36 33.62
CA GLY A 31 30.84 -24.96 34.84
C GLY A 31 30.43 -23.48 34.87
N PHE A 32 29.60 -23.12 35.87
CA PHE A 32 28.95 -21.84 35.99
C PHE A 32 29.86 -20.60 35.86
N PRO A 33 31.00 -20.49 36.54
CA PRO A 33 31.80 -19.26 36.47
C PRO A 33 32.32 -18.93 35.06
N LYS A 34 32.63 -19.96 34.25
CA LYS A 34 33.12 -19.77 32.89
C LYS A 34 31.99 -19.49 31.92
N ALA A 35 30.84 -20.16 32.12
CA ALA A 35 29.63 -19.91 31.33
C ALA A 35 29.05 -18.50 31.59
N CYS A 36 29.00 -18.07 32.85
CA CYS A 36 28.57 -16.73 33.24
C CYS A 36 29.48 -15.64 32.65
N ASN A 37 30.81 -15.87 32.67
CA ASN A 37 31.73 -14.94 32.01
C ASN A 37 31.52 -14.84 30.49
N ARG A 38 31.18 -15.94 29.80
CA ARG A 38 30.83 -15.91 28.38
C ARG A 38 29.52 -15.15 28.15
N LEU A 39 28.50 -15.39 28.99
CA LEU A 39 27.26 -14.65 28.96
C LEU A 39 27.50 -13.14 29.10
N LEU A 40 28.32 -12.73 30.04
CA LEU A 40 28.68 -11.32 30.26
C LEU A 40 29.39 -10.72 29.05
N ILE A 41 30.36 -11.44 28.44
CA ILE A 41 31.02 -10.99 27.21
C ILE A 41 30.00 -10.80 26.08
N VAL A 42 29.08 -11.73 25.90
CA VAL A 42 28.05 -11.63 24.84
C VAL A 42 27.10 -10.47 25.13
N LEU A 43 26.65 -10.29 26.37
CA LEU A 43 25.80 -9.14 26.74
C LEU A 43 26.50 -7.80 26.45
N VAL A 44 27.77 -7.66 26.88
CA VAL A 44 28.53 -6.42 26.62
C VAL A 44 28.74 -6.20 25.13
N SER A 45 29.05 -7.27 24.38
CA SER A 45 29.25 -7.14 22.93
C SER A 45 27.96 -6.74 22.21
N VAL A 46 26.81 -7.24 22.64
CA VAL A 46 25.50 -6.85 22.08
C VAL A 46 25.18 -5.40 22.39
N ILE A 47 25.44 -4.94 23.61
CA ILE A 47 25.26 -3.53 23.96
C ILE A 47 26.16 -2.64 23.09
N ILE A 48 27.44 -2.99 22.95
CA ILE A 48 28.38 -2.26 22.07
C ILE A 48 27.90 -2.30 20.63
N PHE A 49 27.44 -3.45 20.14
CA PHE A 49 26.90 -3.61 18.79
C PHE A 49 25.72 -2.67 18.54
N MET A 50 24.75 -2.61 19.46
CA MET A 50 23.60 -1.71 19.32
C MET A 50 24.03 -0.23 19.25
N PHE A 51 24.98 0.18 20.05
CA PHE A 51 25.53 1.54 19.98
C PHE A 51 26.36 1.80 18.71
N MET A 52 26.98 0.77 18.14
CA MET A 52 27.79 0.90 16.93
C MET A 52 26.98 0.88 15.64
N LEU A 53 25.74 0.41 15.63
CA LEU A 53 24.93 0.33 14.40
C LEU A 53 24.79 1.70 13.71
N LYS A 54 24.52 2.75 14.45
CA LYS A 54 24.36 4.11 13.89
C LYS A 54 25.68 4.68 13.33
N PRO A 55 26.81 4.67 14.08
CA PRO A 55 28.11 5.04 13.52
C PRO A 55 28.52 4.18 12.33
N LEU A 56 28.29 2.87 12.39
CA LEU A 56 28.60 1.94 11.31
C LEU A 56 27.81 2.28 10.04
N THR A 57 26.53 2.60 10.18
CA THR A 57 25.71 3.08 9.07
C THR A 57 26.34 4.31 8.42
N ASN A 58 26.73 5.30 9.22
CA ASN A 58 27.37 6.52 8.71
C ASN A 58 28.69 6.23 8.00
N VAL A 59 29.53 5.34 8.56
CA VAL A 59 30.79 4.94 7.94
C VAL A 59 30.55 4.24 6.61
N LEU A 60 29.65 3.25 6.57
CA LEU A 60 29.35 2.51 5.33
C LEU A 60 28.70 3.41 4.26
N MET A 61 27.89 4.39 4.66
CA MET A 61 27.30 5.37 3.76
C MET A 61 28.31 6.35 3.13
N THR A 62 29.51 6.48 3.70
CA THR A 62 30.56 7.40 3.21
C THR A 62 31.80 6.69 2.69
N THR A 63 31.94 5.40 2.99
CA THR A 63 33.11 4.61 2.58
C THR A 63 33.00 4.23 1.10
N LYS A 64 34.13 4.37 0.40
CA LYS A 64 34.29 3.96 -0.99
C LYS A 64 34.74 2.50 -1.06
N PHE A 65 34.07 1.74 -1.87
CA PHE A 65 34.33 0.33 -2.10
C PHE A 65 34.89 0.11 -3.52
N SER A 66 35.59 -0.98 -3.72
CA SER A 66 36.08 -1.39 -5.04
C SER A 66 34.92 -1.85 -5.92
N GLU A 67 35.10 -1.72 -7.24
CA GLU A 67 34.16 -2.22 -8.24
C GLU A 67 33.81 -3.70 -8.04
N SER A 68 34.81 -4.56 -7.90
CA SER A 68 34.61 -6.00 -7.68
C SER A 68 33.78 -6.33 -6.44
N PHE A 69 33.83 -5.51 -5.39
CA PHE A 69 32.98 -5.68 -4.19
C PHE A 69 31.55 -5.26 -4.48
N MET A 70 31.38 -4.13 -5.15
CA MET A 70 30.04 -3.60 -5.46
C MET A 70 29.32 -4.43 -6.52
N ASP A 71 30.02 -4.94 -7.54
CA ASP A 71 29.47 -5.87 -8.52
C ASP A 71 28.91 -7.14 -7.85
N ARG A 72 29.59 -7.67 -6.83
CA ARG A 72 29.06 -8.81 -6.07
C ARG A 72 27.77 -8.48 -5.31
N ILE A 73 27.64 -7.27 -4.80
CA ILE A 73 26.39 -6.83 -4.15
C ILE A 73 25.28 -6.66 -5.18
N VAL A 74 25.58 -6.01 -6.30
CA VAL A 74 24.59 -5.76 -7.35
C VAL A 74 24.19 -7.06 -8.06
N SER A 75 25.10 -8.01 -8.24
CA SER A 75 24.81 -9.31 -8.87
C SER A 75 23.75 -10.15 -8.12
N ILE A 76 23.47 -9.84 -6.85
CA ILE A 76 22.34 -10.43 -6.11
C ILE A 76 21.00 -10.08 -6.76
N THR A 77 20.92 -8.93 -7.44
CA THR A 77 19.72 -8.51 -8.20
C THR A 77 19.65 -9.11 -9.60
N GLY A 78 20.62 -9.94 -10.00
CA GLY A 78 20.72 -10.50 -11.35
C GLY A 78 21.25 -9.53 -12.41
N SER A 79 21.79 -8.37 -11.99
CA SER A 79 22.27 -7.28 -12.86
C SER A 79 23.71 -6.89 -12.51
N SER A 80 24.35 -6.08 -13.37
CA SER A 80 25.67 -5.49 -13.13
C SER A 80 25.59 -3.99 -12.83
N LEU A 81 26.69 -3.39 -12.37
CA LEU A 81 26.78 -1.92 -12.21
C LEU A 81 26.59 -1.19 -13.54
N GLU A 82 27.06 -1.77 -14.64
CA GLU A 82 26.91 -1.23 -16.00
C GLU A 82 25.44 -1.19 -16.43
N ASP A 83 24.67 -2.23 -16.10
CA ASP A 83 23.23 -2.29 -16.42
C ASP A 83 22.46 -1.13 -15.79
N TYR A 84 22.92 -0.68 -14.64
CA TYR A 84 22.36 0.51 -13.98
C TYR A 84 22.99 1.81 -14.40
N GLY A 85 24.07 1.80 -15.23
CA GLY A 85 24.79 2.99 -15.64
C GLY A 85 25.49 3.71 -14.47
N ILE A 86 25.92 2.95 -13.47
CA ILE A 86 26.54 3.50 -12.26
C ILE A 86 28.03 3.61 -12.48
N GLU A 87 28.54 4.83 -12.44
CA GLU A 87 29.97 5.13 -12.61
C GLU A 87 30.66 5.34 -11.27
N ALA A 88 31.96 4.98 -11.22
CA ALA A 88 32.78 5.22 -10.05
C ALA A 88 32.98 6.73 -9.80
N LYS A 89 32.68 7.19 -8.60
CA LYS A 89 32.96 8.57 -8.18
C LYS A 89 34.33 8.67 -7.50
N ASN A 90 35.27 9.35 -8.13
CA ASN A 90 36.63 9.56 -7.56
C ASN A 90 37.33 8.24 -7.15
N GLY A 91 37.26 7.22 -7.99
CA GLY A 91 38.00 5.96 -7.83
C GLY A 91 37.35 4.93 -6.92
N GLY A 92 36.04 4.99 -6.67
CA GLY A 92 35.30 3.97 -5.92
C GLY A 92 33.81 4.22 -5.90
N TYR A 93 33.07 3.27 -5.35
CA TYR A 93 31.61 3.26 -5.25
C TYR A 93 31.17 3.42 -3.79
N ILE A 94 30.19 4.26 -3.54
CA ILE A 94 29.54 4.43 -2.23
C ILE A 94 28.26 3.60 -2.22
N ILE A 95 28.07 2.72 -1.24
CA ILE A 95 26.91 1.82 -1.15
C ILE A 95 25.60 2.60 -1.26
N LYS A 96 25.50 3.72 -0.56
CA LYS A 96 24.30 4.56 -0.60
C LYS A 96 23.98 5.03 -2.03
N ASP A 97 24.97 5.54 -2.74
CA ASP A 97 24.78 6.08 -4.09
C ASP A 97 24.36 4.95 -5.07
N VAL A 98 25.00 3.78 -4.95
CA VAL A 98 24.67 2.61 -5.78
C VAL A 98 23.24 2.13 -5.52
N VAL A 99 22.88 1.94 -4.25
CA VAL A 99 21.52 1.51 -3.88
C VAL A 99 20.49 2.56 -4.31
N GLU A 100 20.78 3.85 -4.14
CA GLU A 100 19.89 4.93 -4.55
C GLU A 100 19.68 4.95 -6.07
N GLU A 101 20.73 4.73 -6.88
CA GLU A 101 20.58 4.65 -8.34
C GLU A 101 19.79 3.40 -8.78
N ILE A 102 19.98 2.25 -8.13
CA ILE A 102 19.18 1.05 -8.39
C ILE A 102 17.70 1.33 -8.09
N VAL A 103 17.40 1.88 -6.92
CA VAL A 103 16.02 2.22 -6.52
C VAL A 103 15.41 3.28 -7.45
N LYS A 104 16.17 4.32 -7.83
CA LYS A 104 15.74 5.32 -8.81
C LYS A 104 15.38 4.67 -10.13
N LYS A 105 16.24 3.84 -10.69
CA LYS A 105 15.94 3.15 -11.96
C LYS A 105 14.70 2.28 -11.87
N THR A 106 14.51 1.59 -10.76
CA THR A 106 13.34 0.75 -10.53
C THR A 106 12.06 1.58 -10.44
N ILE A 107 12.07 2.67 -9.65
CA ILE A 107 10.89 3.52 -9.43
C ILE A 107 10.63 4.43 -10.64
N TYR A 108 11.68 5.06 -11.19
CA TYR A 108 11.52 6.03 -12.29
C TYR A 108 11.36 5.37 -13.66
N ASN A 109 11.61 4.07 -13.76
CA ASN A 109 11.52 3.31 -15.02
C ASN A 109 12.19 4.06 -16.20
N ASN A 110 13.42 4.56 -15.97
CA ASN A 110 14.21 5.36 -16.92
C ASN A 110 13.60 6.71 -17.34
N ASN A 111 12.64 7.25 -16.61
CA ASN A 111 12.07 8.57 -16.85
C ASN A 111 12.83 9.65 -16.03
N PRO A 112 13.68 10.47 -16.64
CA PRO A 112 14.48 11.46 -15.92
C PRO A 112 13.63 12.58 -15.28
N GLU A 113 12.43 12.82 -15.77
CA GLU A 113 11.50 13.84 -15.26
C GLU A 113 11.08 13.57 -13.83
N TYR A 114 11.01 12.29 -13.41
CA TYR A 114 10.68 11.92 -12.02
C TYR A 114 11.73 12.40 -11.00
N SER A 115 12.95 12.70 -11.45
CA SER A 115 14.01 13.25 -10.59
C SER A 115 13.73 14.67 -10.09
N SER A 116 12.80 15.39 -10.69
CA SER A 116 12.38 16.73 -10.26
C SER A 116 11.39 16.73 -9.10
N SER A 117 10.78 15.56 -8.78
CA SER A 117 9.81 15.41 -7.71
C SER A 117 10.48 15.28 -6.35
N SER A 118 10.12 16.15 -5.40
CA SER A 118 10.59 16.08 -4.01
C SER A 118 10.01 14.87 -3.27
N GLU A 119 8.77 14.51 -3.53
CA GLU A 119 8.08 13.38 -2.89
C GLU A 119 8.63 12.05 -3.37
N LEU A 120 8.84 11.89 -4.68
CA LEU A 120 9.48 10.70 -5.24
C LEU A 120 10.93 10.57 -4.79
N ALA A 121 11.68 11.66 -4.71
CA ALA A 121 13.05 11.66 -4.17
C ALA A 121 13.08 11.23 -2.70
N SER A 122 12.12 11.68 -1.89
CA SER A 122 11.97 11.26 -0.49
C SER A 122 11.66 9.76 -0.39
N LEU A 123 10.77 9.23 -1.22
CA LEU A 123 10.44 7.80 -1.28
C LEU A 123 11.67 6.96 -1.66
N VAL A 124 12.40 7.37 -2.72
CA VAL A 124 13.65 6.72 -3.15
C VAL A 124 14.68 6.71 -2.03
N SER A 125 14.90 7.84 -1.37
CA SER A 125 15.86 7.96 -0.27
C SER A 125 15.49 7.04 0.90
N SER A 126 14.19 6.94 1.23
CA SER A 126 13.70 6.10 2.32
C SER A 126 13.83 4.60 2.00
N ALA A 127 13.45 4.19 0.79
CA ALA A 127 13.62 2.81 0.32
C ALA A 127 15.10 2.42 0.27
N SER A 128 15.96 3.30 -0.25
CA SER A 128 17.41 3.10 -0.27
C SER A 128 17.99 2.97 1.14
N SER A 129 17.52 3.78 2.08
CA SER A 129 17.91 3.72 3.49
C SER A 129 17.56 2.36 4.12
N MET A 130 16.41 1.77 3.79
CA MET A 130 16.01 0.43 4.25
C MET A 130 17.00 -0.64 3.76
N ILE A 131 17.33 -0.63 2.47
CA ILE A 131 18.27 -1.59 1.87
C ILE A 131 19.66 -1.44 2.50
N VAL A 132 20.16 -0.20 2.63
CA VAL A 132 21.45 0.06 3.25
C VAL A 132 21.49 -0.42 4.69
N ARG A 133 20.42 -0.24 5.48
CA ARG A 133 20.33 -0.76 6.85
C ARG A 133 20.42 -2.28 6.91
N SER A 134 19.82 -2.98 5.96
CA SER A 134 19.92 -4.45 5.85
C SER A 134 21.39 -4.88 5.65
N ILE A 135 22.09 -4.20 4.73
CA ILE A 135 23.52 -4.44 4.49
C ILE A 135 24.36 -4.13 5.75
N VAL A 136 24.07 -2.99 6.40
CA VAL A 136 24.74 -2.59 7.66
C VAL A 136 24.53 -3.64 8.76
N TYR A 137 23.33 -4.20 8.85
CA TYR A 137 23.03 -5.24 9.83
C TYR A 137 23.86 -6.49 9.60
N VAL A 138 23.96 -6.98 8.35
CA VAL A 138 24.79 -8.14 8.00
C VAL A 138 26.27 -7.89 8.29
N VAL A 139 26.80 -6.74 7.88
CA VAL A 139 28.19 -6.34 8.18
C VAL A 139 28.40 -6.21 9.70
N GLY A 140 27.42 -5.68 10.39
CA GLY A 140 27.41 -5.54 11.83
C GLY A 140 27.48 -6.89 12.56
N LEU A 141 26.82 -7.95 12.06
CA LEU A 141 26.93 -9.29 12.63
C LEU A 141 28.36 -9.85 12.55
N ILE A 142 29.07 -9.58 11.46
CA ILE A 142 30.49 -9.94 11.32
C ILE A 142 31.35 -9.20 12.38
N LEU A 143 31.08 -7.89 12.51
CA LEU A 143 31.78 -7.07 13.53
C LEU A 143 31.44 -7.51 14.95
N LEU A 144 30.21 -7.95 15.23
CA LEU A 144 29.82 -8.51 16.53
C LEU A 144 30.71 -9.70 16.89
N GLY A 145 31.00 -10.61 15.94
CA GLY A 145 31.93 -11.71 16.14
C GLY A 145 33.34 -11.23 16.50
N ILE A 146 33.86 -10.20 15.82
CA ILE A 146 35.14 -9.59 16.09
C ILE A 146 35.17 -8.92 17.48
N ILE A 147 34.13 -8.17 17.84
CA ILE A 147 33.97 -7.55 19.17
C ILE A 147 33.98 -8.62 20.26
N GLN A 148 33.26 -9.73 20.09
CA GLN A 148 33.26 -10.84 21.05
C GLN A 148 34.64 -11.43 21.22
N MET A 149 35.40 -11.58 20.15
CA MET A 149 36.80 -12.06 20.20
C MET A 149 37.69 -11.09 20.98
N ILE A 150 37.64 -9.81 20.66
CA ILE A 150 38.43 -8.75 21.34
C ILE A 150 38.06 -8.69 22.83
N LEU A 151 36.78 -8.66 23.18
CA LEU A 151 36.33 -8.65 24.56
C LEU A 151 36.77 -9.90 25.31
N SER A 152 36.77 -11.07 24.67
CA SER A 152 37.26 -12.31 25.26
C SER A 152 38.73 -12.20 25.65
N ILE A 153 39.56 -11.59 24.81
CA ILE A 153 40.98 -11.34 25.07
C ILE A 153 41.14 -10.33 26.23
N ILE A 154 40.41 -9.21 26.17
CA ILE A 154 40.45 -8.17 27.22
C ILE A 154 40.06 -8.77 28.58
N PHE A 155 38.94 -9.49 28.65
CA PHE A 155 38.51 -10.14 29.89
C PHE A 155 39.47 -11.20 30.36
N PHE A 156 40.17 -11.91 29.47
CA PHE A 156 41.23 -12.83 29.82
C PHE A 156 42.40 -12.09 30.48
N ILE A 157 42.89 -10.99 29.91
CA ILE A 157 43.97 -10.16 30.42
C ILE A 157 43.61 -9.57 31.79
N ILE A 158 42.44 -8.95 31.92
CA ILE A 158 41.94 -8.35 33.17
C ILE A 158 41.95 -9.39 34.29
N ARG A 159 41.43 -10.58 34.03
CA ARG A 159 41.41 -11.66 35.02
C ARG A 159 42.79 -12.13 35.42
N ARG A 160 43.72 -12.17 34.46
CA ARG A 160 45.12 -12.56 34.73
C ARG A 160 45.80 -11.54 35.63
N ILE A 161 45.58 -10.27 35.37
CA ILE A 161 46.13 -9.16 36.17
C ILE A 161 45.51 -9.16 37.58
N ALA A 162 44.18 -9.32 37.66
CA ALA A 162 43.47 -9.34 38.93
C ALA A 162 43.65 -10.64 39.74
N GLY A 163 44.43 -11.60 39.27
CA GLY A 163 44.63 -12.89 39.93
C GLY A 163 43.40 -13.78 40.01
N ILE A 164 42.32 -13.43 39.29
CA ILE A 164 41.06 -14.13 39.33
C ILE A 164 41.14 -15.42 38.51
N ARG A 165 41.21 -16.56 39.21
CA ARG A 165 41.16 -17.88 38.58
C ARG A 165 39.70 -18.40 38.57
N LEU A 166 39.09 -18.48 37.39
CA LEU A 166 37.79 -19.16 37.24
C LEU A 166 38.02 -20.67 37.46
N LYS A 167 37.72 -21.15 38.66
CA LYS A 167 37.81 -22.58 38.98
C LYS A 167 36.77 -23.36 38.12
N LYS A 168 37.10 -24.62 37.77
CA LYS A 168 36.10 -25.55 37.25
C LYS A 168 34.99 -25.63 38.28
N GLY A 169 33.79 -25.11 37.96
CA GLY A 169 32.72 -24.96 38.92
C GLY A 169 32.04 -26.30 39.22
N ARG A 170 31.68 -26.49 40.50
CA ARG A 170 30.84 -27.63 40.91
C ARG A 170 29.42 -27.54 40.33
N ALA A 171 28.94 -26.36 40.04
CA ALA A 171 27.57 -26.12 39.55
C ALA A 171 27.46 -26.27 38.02
N LYS A 172 27.58 -27.49 37.51
CA LYS A 172 27.50 -27.80 36.08
C LYS A 172 26.15 -27.45 35.47
N LEU A 173 25.07 -27.71 36.18
CA LEU A 173 23.72 -27.41 35.75
C LEU A 173 23.53 -25.90 35.54
N PHE A 174 23.94 -25.07 36.50
CA PHE A 174 23.88 -23.61 36.36
C PHE A 174 24.79 -23.10 35.24
N GLY A 175 25.89 -23.80 34.93
CA GLY A 175 26.76 -23.53 33.79
C GLY A 175 26.01 -23.78 32.45
N ALA A 176 25.29 -24.88 32.36
CA ALA A 176 24.42 -25.16 31.21
C ALA A 176 23.33 -24.11 31.04
N LEU A 177 22.63 -23.71 32.12
CA LEU A 177 21.59 -22.67 32.08
C LEU A 177 22.13 -21.30 31.62
N ALA A 178 23.31 -20.88 32.14
CA ALA A 178 23.95 -19.65 31.70
C ALA A 178 24.34 -19.71 30.21
N SER A 179 24.70 -20.89 29.72
CA SER A 179 25.01 -21.10 28.30
C SER A 179 23.77 -21.12 27.41
N VAL A 180 22.64 -21.66 27.90
CA VAL A 180 21.33 -21.52 27.21
C VAL A 180 20.98 -20.04 27.06
N ALA A 181 21.08 -19.24 28.14
CA ALA A 181 20.85 -17.80 28.06
C ALA A 181 21.77 -17.11 27.03
N THR A 182 23.06 -17.51 26.98
CA THR A 182 24.00 -17.02 25.96
C THR A 182 23.54 -17.37 24.55
N PHE A 183 23.11 -18.61 24.34
CA PHE A 183 22.59 -19.08 23.05
C PHE A 183 21.35 -18.30 22.64
N VAL A 184 20.38 -18.09 23.52
CA VAL A 184 19.16 -17.34 23.24
C VAL A 184 19.48 -15.93 22.74
N ILE A 185 20.44 -15.23 23.37
CA ILE A 185 20.84 -13.89 22.92
C ILE A 185 21.47 -13.93 21.51
N VAL A 186 22.37 -14.88 21.26
CA VAL A 186 23.00 -15.04 19.95
C VAL A 186 21.96 -15.43 18.90
N PHE A 187 21.07 -16.36 19.23
CA PHE A 187 19.98 -16.80 18.37
C PHE A 187 19.09 -15.62 17.96
N THR A 188 18.66 -14.80 18.92
CA THR A 188 17.79 -13.65 18.66
C THR A 188 18.44 -12.65 17.69
N ILE A 189 19.73 -12.43 17.80
CA ILE A 189 20.40 -11.41 16.97
C ILE A 189 20.83 -11.98 15.61
N THR A 190 21.27 -13.23 15.55
CA THR A 190 21.88 -13.79 14.35
C THR A 190 20.91 -14.61 13.52
N TYR A 191 20.17 -15.52 14.16
CA TYR A 191 19.33 -16.49 13.45
C TYR A 191 17.89 -16.03 13.28
N LEU A 192 17.33 -15.35 14.28
CA LEU A 192 15.92 -14.92 14.24
C LEU A 192 15.59 -14.04 13.04
N PRO A 193 16.42 -13.05 12.59
CA PRO A 193 16.15 -12.29 11.36
C PRO A 193 16.19 -13.16 10.11
N LEU A 194 17.05 -14.20 10.07
CA LEU A 194 17.12 -15.10 8.92
C LEU A 194 15.83 -15.92 8.78
N TYR A 195 15.35 -16.50 9.89
CA TYR A 195 14.06 -17.18 9.90
C TYR A 195 12.91 -16.20 9.62
N GLY A 196 12.99 -14.98 10.12
CA GLY A 196 12.03 -13.93 9.83
C GLY A 196 11.94 -13.64 8.32
N THR A 197 13.08 -13.61 7.62
CA THR A 197 13.09 -13.43 6.16
C THR A 197 12.43 -14.61 5.45
N LEU A 198 12.70 -15.85 5.89
CA LEU A 198 12.11 -17.05 5.30
C LEU A 198 10.59 -17.09 5.52
N THR A 199 10.13 -16.91 6.76
CA THR A 199 8.70 -16.90 7.10
C THR A 199 7.97 -15.74 6.40
N PHE A 200 8.58 -14.57 6.32
CA PHE A 200 8.01 -13.42 5.61
C PHE A 200 7.91 -13.66 4.10
N SER A 201 8.95 -14.24 3.48
CA SER A 201 8.91 -14.62 2.06
C SER A 201 7.84 -15.68 1.79
N LYS A 202 7.73 -16.70 2.65
CA LYS A 202 6.67 -17.71 2.57
C LYS A 202 5.30 -17.04 2.60
N GLN A 203 5.04 -16.15 3.56
CA GLN A 203 3.76 -15.44 3.69
C GLN A 203 3.41 -14.69 2.40
N ILE A 204 4.36 -13.93 1.84
CA ILE A 204 4.17 -13.21 0.56
C ILE A 204 3.81 -14.20 -0.56
N PHE A 205 4.56 -15.28 -0.68
CA PHE A 205 4.39 -16.27 -1.75
C PHE A 205 3.08 -17.05 -1.64
N GLU A 206 2.65 -17.40 -0.42
CA GLU A 206 1.33 -18.01 -0.19
C GLU A 206 0.19 -17.07 -0.60
N ASP A 207 0.28 -15.79 -0.28
CA ASP A 207 -0.75 -14.82 -0.63
C ASP A 207 -0.81 -14.57 -2.15
N ILE A 208 0.33 -14.51 -2.82
CA ILE A 208 0.41 -14.47 -4.29
C ILE A 208 -0.22 -15.74 -4.88
N LYS A 209 0.11 -16.92 -4.36
CA LYS A 209 -0.42 -18.21 -4.85
C LYS A 209 -1.93 -18.31 -4.69
N LYS A 210 -2.51 -17.79 -3.63
CA LYS A 210 -3.98 -17.74 -3.44
C LYS A 210 -4.68 -16.89 -4.50
N GLY A 211 -4.03 -15.84 -5.00
CA GLY A 211 -4.59 -14.90 -5.97
C GLY A 211 -4.33 -15.25 -7.45
N THR A 212 -3.36 -16.11 -7.74
CA THR A 212 -2.92 -16.37 -9.13
C THR A 212 -2.93 -17.85 -9.50
N SER A 213 -3.20 -18.15 -10.76
CA SER A 213 -2.90 -19.46 -11.38
C SER A 213 -1.47 -19.47 -11.97
N LEU A 214 -0.47 -19.21 -11.13
CA LEU A 214 0.95 -19.04 -11.52
C LEU A 214 1.50 -20.17 -12.39
N GLU A 215 1.03 -21.41 -12.20
CA GLU A 215 1.47 -22.57 -12.97
C GLU A 215 1.21 -22.44 -14.48
N LYS A 216 0.25 -21.59 -14.89
CA LYS A 216 -0.07 -21.36 -16.30
C LYS A 216 0.79 -20.26 -16.94
N GLU A 217 1.30 -19.32 -16.15
CA GLU A 217 1.98 -18.12 -16.67
C GLU A 217 3.51 -18.27 -16.67
N ASN A 218 4.09 -18.82 -15.59
CA ASN A 218 5.55 -19.00 -15.48
C ASN A 218 5.89 -20.15 -14.53
N LYS A 219 6.17 -21.32 -15.10
CA LYS A 219 6.49 -22.54 -14.36
C LYS A 219 7.74 -22.39 -13.47
N GLU A 220 8.77 -21.70 -13.95
CA GLU A 220 10.03 -21.52 -13.21
C GLU A 220 9.83 -20.67 -11.94
N THR A 221 9.04 -19.62 -12.03
CA THR A 221 8.66 -18.79 -10.88
C THR A 221 7.77 -19.57 -9.90
N ALA A 222 6.82 -20.37 -10.41
CA ALA A 222 5.95 -21.20 -9.58
C ALA A 222 6.75 -22.26 -8.81
N ASP A 223 7.71 -22.92 -9.47
CA ASP A 223 8.59 -23.91 -8.84
C ASP A 223 9.45 -23.28 -7.74
N LEU A 224 9.99 -22.08 -7.96
CA LEU A 224 10.78 -21.36 -6.95
C LEU A 224 9.93 -20.96 -5.73
N ILE A 225 8.72 -20.46 -5.96
CA ILE A 225 7.76 -20.13 -4.90
C ILE A 225 7.43 -21.37 -4.07
N ASN A 226 7.13 -22.50 -4.72
CA ASN A 226 6.83 -23.75 -4.03
C ASN A 226 8.02 -24.23 -3.20
N GLN A 227 9.25 -24.19 -3.73
CA GLN A 227 10.45 -24.55 -2.99
C GLN A 227 10.64 -23.74 -1.71
N VAL A 228 10.41 -22.43 -1.74
CA VAL A 228 10.53 -21.58 -0.55
C VAL A 228 9.46 -21.91 0.49
N ILE A 229 8.22 -22.14 0.05
CA ILE A 229 7.11 -22.51 0.94
C ILE A 229 7.41 -23.86 1.60
N GLU A 230 7.66 -24.91 0.81
CA GLU A 230 7.92 -26.27 1.30
C GLU A 230 9.13 -26.31 2.24
N ALA A 231 10.25 -25.70 1.84
CA ALA A 231 11.44 -25.63 2.67
C ALA A 231 11.20 -24.94 4.01
N THR A 232 10.37 -23.88 4.04
CA THR A 232 10.03 -23.17 5.30
C THR A 232 9.11 -24.04 6.16
N ASP A 233 8.16 -24.76 5.55
CA ASP A 233 7.26 -25.70 6.24
C ASP A 233 8.01 -26.87 6.86
N ASP A 234 9.08 -27.33 6.22
CA ASP A 234 9.89 -28.44 6.71
C ASP A 234 10.92 -28.02 7.78
N SER A 235 11.06 -26.72 8.04
CA SER A 235 12.01 -26.23 9.06
C SER A 235 11.63 -26.68 10.47
N ILE A 236 12.55 -27.43 11.10
CA ILE A 236 12.41 -27.90 12.49
C ILE A 236 12.36 -26.71 13.46
N ILE A 237 13.17 -25.68 13.23
CA ILE A 237 13.23 -24.51 14.10
C ILE A 237 11.97 -23.67 13.99
N VAL A 238 11.44 -23.46 12.80
CA VAL A 238 10.16 -22.75 12.63
C VAL A 238 9.05 -23.50 13.37
N ASN A 239 8.85 -24.78 13.06
CA ASN A 239 7.70 -25.55 13.53
C ASN A 239 7.74 -25.87 15.05
N TYR A 240 8.92 -26.17 15.60
CA TYR A 240 9.03 -26.64 16.99
C TYR A 240 9.53 -25.60 17.97
N VAL A 241 10.05 -24.46 17.50
CA VAL A 241 10.56 -23.39 18.36
C VAL A 241 9.83 -22.08 18.13
N LEU A 242 9.78 -21.58 16.89
CA LEU A 242 9.26 -20.25 16.60
C LEU A 242 7.73 -20.18 16.62
N ASP A 243 7.04 -21.14 16.02
CA ASP A 243 5.58 -21.20 16.04
C ASP A 243 5.00 -21.33 17.48
N PRO A 244 5.51 -22.24 18.35
CA PRO A 244 5.07 -22.25 19.74
C PRO A 244 5.35 -20.94 20.47
N LEU A 245 6.50 -20.30 20.25
CA LEU A 245 6.80 -19.00 20.84
C LEU A 245 5.85 -17.92 20.32
N SER A 246 5.55 -17.92 19.03
CA SER A 246 4.60 -16.99 18.42
C SER A 246 3.21 -17.12 19.02
N LYS A 247 2.71 -18.34 19.23
CA LYS A 247 1.43 -18.63 19.91
C LYS A 247 1.41 -18.12 21.35
N ILE A 248 2.51 -18.28 22.08
CA ILE A 248 2.61 -17.82 23.48
C ILE A 248 2.60 -16.28 23.54
N PHE A 249 3.40 -15.61 22.70
CA PHE A 249 3.59 -14.16 22.80
C PHE A 249 2.54 -13.36 22.03
N TYR A 250 2.01 -13.88 20.93
CA TYR A 250 1.17 -13.12 20.01
C TYR A 250 -0.22 -13.72 19.75
N LYS A 251 -0.57 -14.87 20.34
CA LYS A 251 -1.90 -15.50 20.24
C LYS A 251 -2.39 -15.58 18.79
N ASP A 252 -1.60 -16.15 17.90
CA ASP A 252 -1.87 -16.31 16.45
C ASP A 252 -1.97 -14.97 15.64
N LYS A 253 -1.53 -13.84 16.22
CA LYS A 253 -1.49 -12.54 15.54
C LYS A 253 -0.12 -12.21 14.95
N GLY A 254 0.49 -13.18 14.27
CA GLY A 254 1.79 -13.02 13.59
C GLY A 254 2.92 -13.82 14.26
N HIS A 255 4.04 -13.86 13.57
CA HIS A 255 5.22 -14.64 13.90
C HIS A 255 6.27 -13.79 14.61
N VAL A 256 6.90 -14.34 15.66
CA VAL A 256 7.91 -13.61 16.46
C VAL A 256 9.10 -13.18 15.62
N GLU A 257 9.53 -14.03 14.71
CA GLU A 257 10.66 -13.81 13.81
C GLU A 257 10.37 -12.72 12.77
N THR A 258 9.16 -12.67 12.18
CA THR A 258 8.78 -11.63 11.22
C THR A 258 8.62 -10.27 11.90
N ARG A 259 8.11 -10.24 13.12
CA ARG A 259 8.05 -8.99 13.90
C ARG A 259 9.43 -8.44 14.24
N TYR A 260 10.35 -9.32 14.61
CA TYR A 260 11.73 -8.93 14.87
C TYR A 260 12.41 -8.44 13.59
N LEU A 261 12.23 -9.16 12.48
CA LEU A 261 12.71 -8.73 11.17
C LEU A 261 12.19 -7.33 10.82
N GLY A 262 10.89 -7.09 11.00
CA GLY A 262 10.27 -5.79 10.73
C GLY A 262 10.88 -4.65 11.54
N GLU A 263 11.34 -4.90 12.77
CA GLU A 263 12.08 -3.88 13.55
C GLU A 263 13.49 -3.65 12.99
N VAL A 264 14.18 -4.69 12.55
CA VAL A 264 15.49 -4.60 11.91
C VAL A 264 15.44 -3.85 10.59
N LEU A 265 14.43 -4.15 9.76
CA LEU A 265 14.20 -3.54 8.44
C LEU A 265 13.40 -2.24 8.49
N SER A 266 12.99 -1.76 9.69
CA SER A 266 12.25 -0.52 9.79
C SER A 266 13.05 0.66 9.22
N PHE A 267 12.35 1.55 8.52
CA PHE A 267 12.93 2.77 7.95
C PHE A 267 12.12 3.99 8.35
N GLU A 268 12.66 5.17 8.12
CA GLU A 268 11.98 6.43 8.38
C GLU A 268 11.55 7.06 7.05
N TYR A 269 10.26 7.37 6.92
CA TYR A 269 9.70 8.09 5.80
C TYR A 269 8.77 9.18 6.33
N ASN A 270 8.94 10.41 5.87
CA ASN A 270 8.20 11.59 6.33
C ASN A 270 8.15 11.72 7.86
N LYS A 271 9.29 11.47 8.55
CA LYS A 271 9.46 11.48 10.01
C LYS A 271 8.70 10.37 10.77
N GLU A 272 8.15 9.40 10.06
CA GLU A 272 7.49 8.25 10.65
C GLU A 272 8.31 6.99 10.48
N LYS A 273 8.35 6.18 11.53
CA LYS A 273 8.99 4.87 11.50
C LYS A 273 8.05 3.85 10.89
N ILE A 274 8.42 3.31 9.74
CA ILE A 274 7.67 2.29 9.01
C ILE A 274 8.30 0.92 9.25
N ASN A 275 7.47 -0.04 9.65
CA ASN A 275 7.84 -1.43 9.80
C ASN A 275 7.22 -2.23 8.63
N ILE A 276 8.07 -2.69 7.70
CA ILE A 276 7.61 -3.28 6.45
C ILE A 276 6.79 -4.56 6.65
N CYS A 277 7.17 -5.40 7.63
CA CYS A 277 6.42 -6.62 7.91
C CYS A 277 5.01 -6.30 8.46
N LYS A 278 4.89 -5.28 9.33
CA LYS A 278 3.60 -4.82 9.83
C LYS A 278 2.75 -4.19 8.74
N GLU A 279 3.36 -3.43 7.83
CA GLU A 279 2.63 -2.87 6.68
C GLU A 279 2.14 -3.99 5.75
N TYR A 280 2.96 -5.01 5.52
CA TYR A 280 2.52 -6.17 4.76
C TYR A 280 1.34 -6.90 5.42
N ASP A 281 1.37 -7.09 6.75
CA ASP A 281 0.23 -7.68 7.49
C ASP A 281 -1.08 -6.91 7.29
N ASN A 282 -1.01 -5.57 7.12
CA ASN A 282 -2.17 -4.74 6.83
C ASN A 282 -2.71 -4.93 5.39
N ILE A 283 -1.86 -5.36 4.47
CA ILE A 283 -2.17 -5.49 3.04
C ILE A 283 -2.43 -6.95 2.65
N SER A 284 -1.77 -7.90 3.32
CA SER A 284 -1.68 -9.31 2.91
C SER A 284 -3.04 -9.97 2.69
N GLN A 285 -4.02 -9.67 3.54
CA GLN A 285 -5.37 -10.22 3.41
C GLN A 285 -6.09 -9.75 2.14
N ALA A 286 -5.73 -8.59 1.60
CA ALA A 286 -6.30 -8.04 0.38
C ALA A 286 -5.59 -8.51 -0.90
N VAL A 287 -4.35 -9.01 -0.80
CA VAL A 287 -3.55 -9.42 -1.97
C VAL A 287 -4.30 -10.41 -2.87
N PRO A 288 -4.90 -11.51 -2.37
CA PRO A 288 -5.64 -12.44 -3.21
C PRO A 288 -6.81 -11.79 -3.94
N THR A 289 -7.56 -10.94 -3.24
CA THR A 289 -8.72 -10.23 -3.81
C THR A 289 -8.29 -9.20 -4.86
N ILE A 290 -7.22 -8.44 -4.60
CA ILE A 290 -6.66 -7.48 -5.56
C ILE A 290 -6.19 -8.19 -6.84
N ILE A 291 -5.48 -9.31 -6.69
CA ILE A 291 -5.02 -10.10 -7.83
C ILE A 291 -6.21 -10.65 -8.61
N LYS A 292 -7.23 -11.15 -7.93
CA LYS A 292 -8.47 -11.63 -8.58
C LYS A 292 -9.14 -10.52 -9.40
N ILE A 293 -9.27 -9.32 -8.84
CA ILE A 293 -9.81 -8.14 -9.55
C ILE A 293 -8.95 -7.81 -10.76
N TYR A 294 -7.63 -7.80 -10.61
CA TYR A 294 -6.69 -7.51 -11.70
C TYR A 294 -6.79 -8.51 -12.85
N GLN A 295 -6.92 -9.80 -12.56
CA GLN A 295 -7.07 -10.86 -13.56
C GLN A 295 -8.39 -10.78 -14.33
N LEU A 296 -9.46 -10.31 -13.67
CA LEU A 296 -10.77 -10.11 -14.29
C LEU A 296 -10.81 -8.81 -15.11
N SER A 297 -9.88 -7.89 -14.91
CA SER A 297 -9.75 -6.67 -15.70
C SER A 297 -8.98 -6.95 -17.00
N ASN A 298 -9.70 -7.32 -18.06
CA ASN A 298 -9.13 -7.48 -19.40
C ASN A 298 -8.77 -6.11 -20.03
N GLY A 299 -7.64 -5.54 -19.63
CA GLY A 299 -7.07 -4.33 -20.24
C GLY A 299 -7.86 -3.03 -19.99
N ASN A 300 -8.99 -2.81 -20.64
CA ASN A 300 -9.75 -1.55 -20.56
C ASN A 300 -11.11 -1.69 -19.86
N ASN A 301 -11.63 -2.90 -19.66
CA ASN A 301 -12.94 -3.14 -19.06
C ASN A 301 -12.79 -3.89 -17.74
N VAL A 302 -13.29 -3.29 -16.68
CA VAL A 302 -13.37 -3.94 -15.37
C VAL A 302 -14.76 -4.52 -15.20
N VAL A 303 -14.83 -5.83 -15.00
CA VAL A 303 -16.06 -6.53 -14.66
C VAL A 303 -15.95 -7.00 -13.22
N ILE A 304 -16.84 -6.53 -12.36
CA ILE A 304 -16.89 -6.93 -10.94
C ILE A 304 -18.26 -7.51 -10.67
N ASN A 305 -18.31 -8.81 -10.44
CA ASN A 305 -19.49 -9.49 -9.94
C ASN A 305 -19.39 -9.58 -8.42
N LEU A 306 -20.13 -8.76 -7.70
CA LEU A 306 -20.05 -8.67 -6.24
C LEU A 306 -20.52 -9.94 -5.52
N GLU A 307 -21.30 -10.81 -6.17
CA GLU A 307 -21.68 -12.14 -5.62
C GLU A 307 -20.48 -13.06 -5.41
N GLU A 308 -19.38 -12.82 -6.12
CA GLU A 308 -18.14 -13.61 -6.00
C GLU A 308 -17.26 -13.20 -4.81
N TYR A 309 -17.59 -12.11 -4.12
CA TYR A 309 -16.81 -11.56 -3.02
C TYR A 309 -17.58 -11.66 -1.71
N THR A 310 -16.88 -12.13 -0.67
CA THR A 310 -17.42 -12.17 0.69
C THR A 310 -17.24 -10.83 1.40
N ASP A 311 -17.96 -10.61 2.49
CA ASP A 311 -17.73 -9.45 3.37
C ASP A 311 -16.27 -9.38 3.84
N SER A 312 -15.64 -10.53 4.06
CA SER A 312 -14.23 -10.60 4.45
C SER A 312 -13.30 -10.09 3.34
N ASP A 313 -13.61 -10.35 2.06
CA ASP A 313 -12.84 -9.85 0.92
C ASP A 313 -12.96 -8.32 0.83
N ILE A 314 -14.17 -7.80 0.99
CA ILE A 314 -14.44 -6.36 0.99
C ILE A 314 -13.75 -5.68 2.17
N ASP A 315 -13.84 -6.27 3.38
CA ASP A 315 -13.13 -5.79 4.56
C ASP A 315 -11.62 -5.78 4.37
N SER A 316 -11.07 -6.79 3.72
CA SER A 316 -9.64 -6.87 3.46
C SER A 316 -9.16 -5.69 2.63
N ILE A 317 -9.87 -5.34 1.55
CA ILE A 317 -9.54 -4.18 0.70
C ILE A 317 -9.74 -2.87 1.49
N SER A 318 -10.87 -2.70 2.18
CA SER A 318 -11.15 -1.52 3.00
C SER A 318 -10.06 -1.30 4.06
N ASN A 319 -9.56 -2.37 4.68
CA ASN A 319 -8.48 -2.32 5.66
C ASN A 319 -7.14 -1.83 5.09
N VAL A 320 -6.83 -2.08 3.82
CA VAL A 320 -5.62 -1.52 3.17
C VAL A 320 -5.64 0.00 3.26
N PHE A 321 -6.76 0.61 2.86
CA PHE A 321 -6.89 2.06 2.85
C PHE A 321 -6.93 2.65 4.27
N SER A 322 -7.61 2.00 5.21
CA SER A 322 -7.78 2.52 6.57
C SER A 322 -6.58 2.24 7.50
N LYS A 323 -5.78 1.19 7.26
CA LYS A 323 -4.74 0.74 8.20
C LYS A 323 -3.31 0.86 7.70
N SER A 324 -3.07 0.86 6.37
CA SER A 324 -1.72 0.96 5.85
C SER A 324 -1.17 2.37 6.02
N ARG A 325 -0.20 2.51 6.91
CA ARG A 325 0.47 3.79 7.13
C ARG A 325 1.37 4.16 5.97
N LEU A 326 2.07 3.16 5.41
CA LEU A 326 2.91 3.36 4.23
C LEU A 326 2.10 3.91 3.06
N LEU A 327 0.93 3.34 2.76
CA LEU A 327 0.06 3.84 1.70
C LEU A 327 -0.30 5.30 1.93
N ARG A 328 -0.76 5.66 3.13
CA ARG A 328 -1.20 7.02 3.47
C ARG A 328 -0.11 8.06 3.24
N ILE A 329 1.09 7.81 3.74
CA ILE A 329 2.19 8.77 3.63
C ILE A 329 2.87 8.76 2.26
N SER A 330 2.70 7.71 1.44
CA SER A 330 3.25 7.62 0.09
C SER A 330 2.31 8.13 -1.00
N MET A 331 1.03 8.40 -0.68
CA MET A 331 0.06 8.90 -1.67
C MET A 331 0.52 10.17 -2.41
N PRO A 332 1.13 11.18 -1.77
CA PRO A 332 1.66 12.33 -2.50
C PRO A 332 2.70 11.94 -3.57
N ALA A 333 3.63 11.04 -3.24
CA ALA A 333 4.62 10.52 -4.19
C ALA A 333 3.96 9.72 -5.32
N LEU A 334 2.97 8.89 -5.02
CA LEU A 334 2.21 8.13 -6.00
C LEU A 334 1.44 9.05 -6.96
N VAL A 335 0.82 10.11 -6.45
CA VAL A 335 0.14 11.13 -7.25
C VAL A 335 1.11 11.83 -8.19
N GLU A 336 2.30 12.21 -7.70
CA GLU A 336 3.33 12.80 -8.56
C GLU A 336 3.81 11.82 -9.63
N TYR A 337 4.00 10.55 -9.29
CA TYR A 337 4.36 9.50 -10.26
C TYR A 337 3.32 9.35 -11.37
N ILE A 338 2.04 9.26 -11.01
CA ILE A 338 0.94 9.20 -11.96
C ILE A 338 0.88 10.47 -12.80
N SER A 339 1.08 11.63 -12.18
CA SER A 339 1.08 12.94 -12.85
C SER A 339 2.12 13.02 -13.96
N PHE A 340 3.36 12.65 -13.69
CA PHE A 340 4.43 12.63 -14.70
C PHE A 340 4.15 11.62 -15.82
N SER A 341 3.57 10.45 -15.47
CA SER A 341 3.18 9.46 -16.47
C SER A 341 2.09 9.98 -17.42
N MET A 342 1.16 10.75 -16.90
CA MET A 342 0.05 11.32 -17.65
C MET A 342 0.46 12.56 -18.46
N GLU A 343 1.28 13.45 -17.92
CA GLU A 343 1.78 14.65 -18.62
C GLU A 343 2.54 14.31 -19.90
N LYS A 344 3.20 13.17 -19.94
CA LYS A 344 3.93 12.68 -21.12
C LYS A 344 3.02 12.27 -22.27
N ASN A 345 1.79 11.86 -21.98
CA ASN A 345 0.85 11.26 -22.93
C ASN A 345 -0.37 12.15 -23.24
N SER A 346 -0.47 13.40 -22.70
CA SER A 346 -1.76 14.06 -22.62
C SER A 346 -1.77 15.57 -22.89
N SER A 347 -2.98 16.04 -23.22
CA SER A 347 -3.36 17.43 -23.42
C SER A 347 -3.32 18.28 -22.14
N VAL A 348 -3.46 19.60 -22.28
CA VAL A 348 -3.45 20.62 -21.20
C VAL A 348 -4.40 20.33 -20.04
N GLU A 349 -5.51 19.63 -20.29
CA GLU A 349 -6.58 19.34 -19.34
C GLU A 349 -6.14 18.50 -18.13
N ILE A 350 -5.11 17.66 -18.30
CA ILE A 350 -4.62 16.81 -17.22
C ILE A 350 -3.82 17.59 -16.18
N LYS A 351 -3.19 18.71 -16.57
CA LYS A 351 -2.44 19.55 -15.62
C LYS A 351 -3.31 20.10 -14.49
N ASP A 352 -4.55 20.47 -14.81
CA ASP A 352 -5.48 21.03 -13.82
C ASP A 352 -5.95 19.93 -12.84
N ILE A 353 -6.22 18.72 -13.35
CA ILE A 353 -6.53 17.55 -12.50
C ILE A 353 -5.37 17.25 -11.56
N VAL A 354 -4.16 17.19 -12.09
CA VAL A 354 -2.94 16.93 -11.31
C VAL A 354 -2.73 17.99 -10.22
N THR A 355 -2.93 19.25 -10.54
CA THR A 355 -2.83 20.35 -9.57
C THR A 355 -3.84 20.20 -8.45
N SER A 356 -5.07 19.83 -8.79
CA SER A 356 -6.13 19.57 -7.83
C SER A 356 -5.84 18.35 -6.92
N LEU A 357 -5.26 17.29 -7.47
CA LEU A 357 -4.83 16.10 -6.72
C LEU A 357 -3.78 16.40 -5.66
N LYS A 358 -2.87 17.37 -5.90
CA LYS A 358 -1.87 17.81 -4.92
C LYS A 358 -2.48 18.53 -3.71
N GLY A 359 -3.70 19.06 -3.84
CA GLY A 359 -4.45 19.73 -2.77
C GLY A 359 -5.30 18.80 -1.89
N ILE A 360 -5.23 17.48 -2.07
CA ILE A 360 -6.02 16.50 -1.33
C ILE A 360 -5.32 16.13 -0.02
N ASN A 361 -6.11 16.08 1.06
CA ASN A 361 -5.67 15.46 2.33
C ASN A 361 -5.84 13.93 2.21
N TRP A 362 -4.77 13.25 1.81
CA TRP A 362 -4.80 11.80 1.54
C TRP A 362 -5.07 10.95 2.79
N GLU A 363 -4.81 11.46 3.98
CA GLU A 363 -5.12 10.74 5.22
C GLU A 363 -6.63 10.59 5.42
N GLU A 364 -7.38 11.69 5.26
CA GLU A 364 -8.84 11.69 5.32
C GLU A 364 -9.47 11.01 4.09
N GLU A 365 -8.85 11.19 2.93
CA GLU A 365 -9.35 10.66 1.67
C GLU A 365 -9.33 9.13 1.67
N LEU A 366 -8.27 8.50 2.16
CA LEU A 366 -8.19 7.04 2.23
C LEU A 366 -9.19 6.43 3.23
N ASP A 367 -9.55 7.13 4.31
CA ASP A 367 -10.64 6.72 5.19
C ASP A 367 -12.01 6.81 4.47
N SER A 368 -12.18 7.81 3.64
CA SER A 368 -13.38 7.97 2.81
C SER A 368 -13.47 6.86 1.74
N PHE A 369 -12.33 6.49 1.11
CA PHE A 369 -12.25 5.33 0.22
C PHE A 369 -12.64 4.03 0.93
N ALA A 370 -12.09 3.78 2.12
CA ALA A 370 -12.44 2.62 2.92
C ALA A 370 -13.94 2.58 3.24
N SER A 371 -14.54 3.73 3.56
CA SER A 371 -15.99 3.86 3.79
C SER A 371 -16.81 3.56 2.55
N ALA A 372 -16.38 4.05 1.37
CA ALA A 372 -17.07 3.80 0.10
C ALA A 372 -17.01 2.30 -0.29
N ILE A 373 -15.86 1.65 -0.11
CA ILE A 373 -15.71 0.21 -0.36
C ILE A 373 -16.65 -0.61 0.53
N ASN A 374 -16.86 -0.21 1.78
CA ASN A 374 -17.75 -0.93 2.69
C ASN A 374 -19.23 -0.91 2.27
N VAL A 375 -19.64 -0.03 1.35
CA VAL A 375 -21.00 -0.05 0.77
C VAL A 375 -21.26 -1.36 0.04
N PHE A 376 -20.25 -1.93 -0.60
CA PHE A 376 -20.38 -3.17 -1.35
C PHE A 376 -20.88 -4.37 -0.53
N LYS A 377 -20.66 -4.39 0.79
CA LYS A 377 -21.16 -5.45 1.68
C LYS A 377 -22.68 -5.58 1.71
N ASN A 378 -23.36 -4.48 1.51
CA ASN A 378 -24.84 -4.46 1.54
C ASN A 378 -25.44 -4.74 0.15
N HIS A 379 -24.61 -4.86 -0.88
CA HIS A 379 -25.02 -4.88 -2.27
C HIS A 379 -24.37 -6.00 -3.11
N HIS A 380 -24.20 -7.19 -2.53
CA HIS A 380 -23.59 -8.35 -3.22
C HIS A 380 -24.26 -8.75 -4.55
N HIS A 381 -25.52 -8.41 -4.71
CA HIS A 381 -26.29 -8.70 -5.94
C HIS A 381 -25.93 -7.77 -7.13
N VAL A 382 -25.07 -6.78 -6.91
CA VAL A 382 -24.71 -5.80 -7.94
C VAL A 382 -23.60 -6.35 -8.84
N TYR A 383 -23.83 -6.23 -10.13
CA TYR A 383 -22.87 -6.53 -11.18
C TYR A 383 -22.41 -5.21 -11.82
N ILE A 384 -21.11 -4.95 -11.81
CA ILE A 384 -20.49 -3.76 -12.38
C ILE A 384 -19.72 -4.16 -13.63
N ASP A 385 -20.14 -3.65 -14.78
CA ASP A 385 -19.44 -3.78 -16.05
C ASP A 385 -19.17 -2.39 -16.63
N THR A 386 -17.91 -1.99 -16.69
CA THR A 386 -17.52 -0.68 -17.20
C THR A 386 -17.69 -0.53 -18.71
N SER A 387 -17.92 -1.63 -19.43
CA SER A 387 -18.24 -1.60 -20.87
C SER A 387 -19.67 -1.19 -21.17
N GLY A 388 -20.56 -1.30 -20.17
CA GLY A 388 -21.99 -1.02 -20.32
C GLY A 388 -22.60 -0.36 -19.09
N LEU A 389 -22.23 0.90 -18.80
CA LEU A 389 -22.82 1.69 -17.68
C LEU A 389 -24.35 1.74 -17.67
N SER A 390 -25.00 1.50 -18.84
CA SER A 390 -26.47 1.45 -18.96
C SER A 390 -27.11 0.33 -18.11
N TYR A 391 -26.39 -0.73 -17.77
CA TYR A 391 -26.94 -1.84 -16.98
C TYR A 391 -27.16 -1.47 -15.51
N ILE A 392 -26.40 -0.54 -14.97
CA ILE A 392 -26.50 -0.12 -13.56
C ILE A 392 -27.83 0.58 -13.26
N TYR A 393 -28.46 1.21 -14.26
CA TYR A 393 -29.64 2.04 -14.08
C TYR A 393 -30.99 1.29 -14.18
N ASN A 394 -30.99 0.01 -14.51
CA ASN A 394 -32.22 -0.69 -14.88
C ASN A 394 -32.90 -1.49 -13.76
N SER A 395 -32.43 -1.43 -12.52
CA SER A 395 -33.10 -2.11 -11.40
C SER A 395 -33.17 -1.25 -10.14
N LYS A 396 -34.26 -1.39 -9.39
CA LYS A 396 -34.48 -0.70 -8.11
C LYS A 396 -33.36 -0.97 -7.08
N THR A 397 -32.84 -2.17 -7.10
CA THR A 397 -31.71 -2.58 -6.22
C THR A 397 -30.40 -1.88 -6.57
N ASN A 398 -30.16 -1.65 -7.86
CA ASN A 398 -28.98 -0.92 -8.31
C ASN A 398 -29.07 0.57 -7.97
N VAL A 399 -30.28 1.14 -7.96
CA VAL A 399 -30.49 2.54 -7.53
C VAL A 399 -30.13 2.72 -6.06
N LEU A 400 -30.50 1.79 -5.18
CA LEU A 400 -30.14 1.83 -3.76
C LEU A 400 -28.63 1.73 -3.57
N PHE A 401 -27.98 0.87 -4.35
CA PHE A 401 -26.51 0.78 -4.35
C PHE A 401 -25.86 2.11 -4.76
N LEU A 402 -26.33 2.73 -5.85
CA LEU A 402 -25.82 4.01 -6.33
C LEU A 402 -26.07 5.14 -5.33
N GLU A 403 -27.22 5.17 -4.67
CA GLU A 403 -27.55 6.11 -3.61
C GLU A 403 -26.54 5.99 -2.45
N ASP A 404 -26.36 4.78 -1.91
CA ASP A 404 -25.42 4.52 -0.81
C ASP A 404 -23.97 4.84 -1.19
N LEU A 405 -23.56 4.43 -2.39
CA LEU A 405 -22.20 4.68 -2.88
C LEU A 405 -21.96 6.18 -3.08
N THR A 406 -22.89 6.88 -3.72
CA THR A 406 -22.75 8.31 -3.99
C THR A 406 -22.76 9.13 -2.70
N ALA A 407 -23.57 8.75 -1.71
CA ALA A 407 -23.56 9.39 -0.39
C ALA A 407 -22.19 9.29 0.31
N ARG A 408 -21.39 8.27 0.00
CA ARG A 408 -20.00 8.16 0.49
C ARG A 408 -19.03 8.92 -0.40
N LEU A 409 -19.14 8.76 -1.72
CA LEU A 409 -18.23 9.37 -2.69
C LEU A 409 -18.28 10.90 -2.66
N ILE A 410 -19.44 11.52 -2.45
CA ILE A 410 -19.57 12.99 -2.43
C ILE A 410 -18.78 13.63 -1.28
N ASN A 411 -18.52 12.88 -0.21
CA ASN A 411 -17.69 13.35 0.91
C ASN A 411 -16.18 13.26 0.61
N MET A 412 -15.82 12.62 -0.48
CA MET A 412 -14.41 12.46 -0.87
C MET A 412 -13.88 13.73 -1.53
N GLN A 413 -12.73 14.21 -1.08
CA GLN A 413 -12.07 15.37 -1.66
C GLN A 413 -11.77 15.18 -3.15
N LEU A 414 -11.41 13.94 -3.56
CA LEU A 414 -11.21 13.57 -4.95
C LEU A 414 -12.46 13.83 -5.78
N VAL A 415 -13.64 13.56 -5.23
CA VAL A 415 -14.91 13.76 -5.93
C VAL A 415 -15.25 15.24 -5.99
N TYR A 416 -15.37 15.92 -4.85
CA TYR A 416 -15.87 17.29 -4.85
C TYR A 416 -14.84 18.35 -5.30
N LYS A 417 -13.52 18.10 -5.16
CA LYS A 417 -12.47 19.03 -5.63
C LYS A 417 -11.99 18.76 -7.04
N VAL A 418 -12.10 17.51 -7.52
CA VAL A 418 -11.49 17.10 -8.80
C VAL A 418 -12.55 16.60 -9.79
N ALA A 419 -13.25 15.52 -9.45
CA ALA A 419 -14.14 14.84 -10.40
C ALA A 419 -15.35 15.70 -10.79
N MET A 420 -16.00 16.35 -9.83
CA MET A 420 -17.20 17.17 -10.11
C MET A 420 -16.88 18.43 -10.93
N PRO A 421 -15.86 19.25 -10.59
CA PRO A 421 -15.48 20.37 -11.45
C PRO A 421 -15.13 19.95 -12.87
N TYR A 422 -14.39 18.84 -13.02
CA TYR A 422 -14.04 18.30 -14.35
C TYR A 422 -15.27 17.81 -15.12
N ALA A 423 -16.19 17.09 -14.45
CA ALA A 423 -17.42 16.62 -15.08
C ALA A 423 -18.29 17.79 -15.57
N VAL A 424 -18.39 18.86 -14.78
CA VAL A 424 -19.11 20.09 -15.19
C VAL A 424 -18.46 20.74 -16.39
N GLU A 425 -17.12 20.82 -16.44
CA GLU A 425 -16.42 21.38 -17.59
C GLU A 425 -16.68 20.59 -18.87
N LYS A 426 -16.61 19.26 -18.78
CA LYS A 426 -16.91 18.38 -19.93
C LYS A 426 -18.36 18.43 -20.35
N LEU A 427 -19.29 18.57 -19.42
CA LEU A 427 -20.69 18.77 -19.72
C LEU A 427 -20.95 20.11 -20.43
N ASP A 428 -20.33 21.18 -19.96
CA ASP A 428 -20.41 22.50 -20.58
C ASP A 428 -19.89 22.47 -22.05
N GLU A 429 -18.71 21.87 -22.27
CA GLU A 429 -18.16 21.67 -23.61
C GLU A 429 -19.10 20.85 -24.50
N TYR A 430 -19.65 19.75 -23.98
CA TYR A 430 -20.58 18.89 -24.71
C TYR A 430 -21.85 19.64 -25.12
N LEU A 431 -22.46 20.38 -24.19
CA LEU A 431 -23.67 21.15 -24.43
C LEU A 431 -23.43 22.27 -25.43
N LYS A 432 -22.34 23.02 -25.31
CA LYS A 432 -21.94 24.07 -26.27
C LYS A 432 -21.79 23.52 -27.69
N LYS A 433 -21.19 22.33 -27.81
CA LYS A 433 -20.92 21.70 -29.11
C LYS A 433 -22.17 21.05 -29.73
N ASN A 434 -23.01 20.38 -28.95
CA ASN A 434 -24.04 19.49 -29.47
C ASN A 434 -25.45 20.05 -29.32
N VAL A 435 -25.67 21.00 -28.40
CA VAL A 435 -26.99 21.58 -28.14
C VAL A 435 -27.03 23.03 -28.64
N SER A 436 -26.24 23.92 -28.10
CA SER A 436 -26.11 25.31 -28.54
C SER A 436 -24.87 25.97 -27.97
N SER A 437 -24.20 26.83 -28.77
CA SER A 437 -23.12 27.69 -28.33
C SER A 437 -23.52 28.68 -27.22
N ASP A 438 -24.81 28.93 -27.06
CA ASP A 438 -25.35 29.86 -26.08
C ASP A 438 -25.51 29.25 -24.68
N PHE A 439 -25.26 27.94 -24.56
CA PHE A 439 -25.25 27.26 -23.26
C PHE A 439 -24.03 27.67 -22.46
N ASP A 440 -24.24 28.09 -21.21
CA ASP A 440 -23.14 28.47 -20.31
C ASP A 440 -23.36 27.89 -18.91
N LEU A 441 -22.57 26.91 -18.53
CA LEU A 441 -22.55 26.30 -17.19
C LEU A 441 -21.37 26.79 -16.34
N SER A 442 -20.71 27.89 -16.72
CA SER A 442 -19.56 28.40 -15.99
C SER A 442 -19.86 28.71 -14.51
N SER A 443 -21.11 29.08 -14.20
CA SER A 443 -21.59 29.30 -12.83
C SER A 443 -21.51 28.04 -11.95
N LEU A 444 -21.56 26.85 -12.53
CA LEU A 444 -21.42 25.60 -11.79
C LEU A 444 -19.98 25.32 -11.34
N LYS A 445 -18.98 26.03 -11.87
CA LYS A 445 -17.59 25.92 -11.41
C LYS A 445 -17.38 26.48 -9.99
N GLU A 446 -18.27 27.37 -9.54
CA GLU A 446 -18.23 28.02 -8.23
C GLU A 446 -19.04 27.28 -7.15
N VAL A 447 -19.66 26.16 -7.50
CA VAL A 447 -20.49 25.36 -6.59
C VAL A 447 -19.63 24.70 -5.51
N ASN A 448 -20.10 24.75 -4.28
CA ASN A 448 -19.52 23.96 -3.19
C ASN A 448 -20.03 22.52 -3.27
N TRP A 449 -19.36 21.71 -4.11
CA TRP A 449 -19.78 20.35 -4.39
C TRP A 449 -19.85 19.44 -3.15
N LYS A 450 -19.16 19.78 -2.06
CA LYS A 450 -19.24 19.01 -0.83
C LYS A 450 -20.63 19.08 -0.19
N ASP A 451 -21.21 20.27 -0.13
CA ASP A 451 -22.48 20.48 0.55
C ASP A 451 -23.66 20.42 -0.47
N ASP A 452 -23.49 21.09 -1.59
CA ASP A 452 -24.51 21.22 -2.63
C ASP A 452 -24.66 19.94 -3.46
N GLY A 453 -23.56 19.24 -3.70
CA GLY A 453 -23.55 17.99 -4.45
C GLY A 453 -24.39 16.90 -3.76
N ALA A 454 -24.32 16.80 -2.43
CA ALA A 454 -25.12 15.84 -1.67
C ALA A 454 -26.63 16.07 -1.85
N SER A 455 -27.08 17.33 -1.81
CA SER A 455 -28.48 17.70 -2.02
C SER A 455 -28.93 17.37 -3.43
N LEU A 456 -28.11 17.66 -4.43
CA LEU A 456 -28.40 17.36 -5.83
C LEU A 456 -28.49 15.85 -6.08
N PHE A 457 -27.55 15.06 -5.57
CA PHE A 457 -27.57 13.61 -5.73
C PHE A 457 -28.74 12.96 -5.01
N ASN A 458 -29.05 13.38 -3.79
CA ASN A 458 -30.24 12.91 -3.06
C ASN A 458 -31.51 13.18 -3.84
N PHE A 459 -31.64 14.36 -4.45
CA PHE A 459 -32.74 14.67 -5.33
C PHE A 459 -32.80 13.73 -6.54
N VAL A 460 -31.69 13.52 -7.24
CA VAL A 460 -31.64 12.64 -8.42
C VAL A 460 -32.05 11.22 -8.07
N PHE A 461 -31.53 10.64 -7.00
CA PHE A 461 -31.84 9.27 -6.60
C PHE A 461 -33.28 9.14 -6.08
N SER A 462 -33.75 10.09 -5.29
CA SER A 462 -35.14 10.09 -4.81
C SER A 462 -36.13 10.17 -5.97
N SER A 463 -35.87 11.03 -6.96
CA SER A 463 -36.68 11.18 -8.15
C SER A 463 -36.64 9.92 -9.01
N TYR A 464 -35.48 9.33 -9.21
CA TYR A 464 -35.33 8.10 -10.00
C TYR A 464 -36.01 6.91 -9.33
N LYS A 465 -35.90 6.76 -8.01
CA LYS A 465 -36.58 5.74 -7.22
C LYS A 465 -38.11 5.86 -7.34
N LEU A 466 -38.62 7.08 -7.27
CA LEU A 466 -40.03 7.34 -7.45
C LEU A 466 -40.52 6.94 -8.87
N ILE A 467 -39.73 7.22 -9.91
CA ILE A 467 -40.03 6.81 -11.29
C ILE A 467 -40.05 5.29 -11.43
N LEU A 468 -39.10 4.58 -10.82
CA LEU A 468 -39.06 3.12 -10.82
C LEU A 468 -40.23 2.50 -10.04
N ASP A 469 -40.65 3.11 -8.92
CA ASP A 469 -41.80 2.65 -8.14
C ASP A 469 -43.12 2.75 -8.93
N LEU A 470 -43.19 3.66 -9.89
CA LEU A 470 -44.36 3.86 -10.75
C LEU A 470 -44.36 2.97 -12.00
N ASP A 471 -43.35 2.16 -12.21
CA ASP A 471 -43.20 1.28 -13.39
C ASP A 471 -43.42 2.03 -14.72
N VAL A 472 -42.75 3.16 -14.87
CA VAL A 472 -42.91 4.07 -16.01
C VAL A 472 -41.84 3.84 -17.04
N ASP A 473 -42.24 3.58 -18.29
CA ASP A 473 -41.30 3.60 -19.42
C ASP A 473 -40.91 5.05 -19.76
N MET A 474 -39.72 5.43 -19.34
CA MET A 474 -39.13 6.76 -19.56
C MET A 474 -38.98 7.13 -21.05
N ASN A 475 -39.00 6.15 -21.95
CA ASN A 475 -38.95 6.40 -23.39
C ASN A 475 -40.28 6.88 -23.95
N ASN A 476 -41.34 6.82 -23.14
CA ASN A 476 -42.69 7.21 -23.57
C ASN A 476 -43.26 8.38 -22.74
N PHE A 477 -42.62 9.55 -22.87
CA PHE A 477 -42.98 10.76 -22.12
C PHE A 477 -44.42 11.21 -22.32
N GLU A 478 -45.02 10.97 -23.50
CA GLU A 478 -46.43 11.25 -23.76
C GLU A 478 -47.40 10.38 -22.96
N ALA A 479 -47.03 9.12 -22.70
CA ALA A 479 -47.85 8.24 -21.88
C ALA A 479 -47.80 8.65 -20.40
N ILE A 480 -46.67 9.22 -19.96
CA ILE A 480 -46.47 9.78 -18.62
C ILE A 480 -47.45 10.91 -18.36
N LEU A 481 -47.55 11.88 -19.28
CA LEU A 481 -48.41 13.05 -19.16
C LEU A 481 -49.92 12.73 -19.18
N LYS A 482 -50.31 11.54 -19.61
CA LYS A 482 -51.72 11.10 -19.67
C LYS A 482 -52.20 10.39 -18.39
N LYS A 483 -51.32 10.09 -17.43
CA LYS A 483 -51.70 9.42 -16.18
C LYS A 483 -51.75 10.44 -15.02
N PRO A 484 -52.95 10.70 -14.43
CA PRO A 484 -53.11 11.69 -13.34
C PRO A 484 -52.18 11.44 -12.13
N GLU A 485 -51.90 10.18 -11.83
CA GLU A 485 -51.04 9.75 -10.74
C GLU A 485 -49.57 10.19 -10.96
N LEU A 486 -49.15 10.28 -12.21
CA LEU A 486 -47.83 10.72 -12.61
C LEU A 486 -47.68 12.25 -12.58
N ILE A 487 -48.72 13.00 -12.78
CA ILE A 487 -48.70 14.46 -12.69
C ILE A 487 -48.29 14.89 -11.27
N ASN A 488 -48.89 14.26 -10.24
CA ASN A 488 -48.53 14.54 -8.85
C ASN A 488 -47.08 14.15 -8.52
N THR A 489 -46.58 13.10 -9.16
CA THR A 489 -45.18 12.66 -9.00
C THR A 489 -44.22 13.62 -9.68
N VAL A 490 -44.54 14.05 -10.89
CA VAL A 490 -43.75 15.05 -11.62
C VAL A 490 -43.74 16.38 -10.85
N ASP A 491 -44.88 16.80 -10.31
CA ASP A 491 -44.98 17.99 -9.47
C ASP A 491 -44.12 17.88 -8.19
N SER A 492 -44.15 16.71 -7.52
CA SER A 492 -43.30 16.43 -6.38
C SER A 492 -41.79 16.46 -6.74
N ILE A 493 -41.43 15.91 -7.89
CA ILE A 493 -40.04 15.94 -8.40
C ILE A 493 -39.59 17.39 -8.64
N PHE A 494 -40.42 18.20 -9.31
CA PHE A 494 -40.09 19.60 -9.56
C PHE A 494 -40.08 20.42 -8.27
N THR A 495 -40.97 20.16 -7.33
CA THR A 495 -40.97 20.82 -6.02
C THR A 495 -39.71 20.51 -5.22
N ASN A 496 -39.30 19.24 -5.22
CA ASN A 496 -38.03 18.82 -4.58
C ASN A 496 -36.82 19.43 -5.29
N LEU A 497 -36.81 19.48 -6.63
CA LEU A 497 -35.76 20.11 -7.41
C LEU A 497 -35.67 21.60 -7.10
N ALA A 498 -36.79 22.29 -6.99
CA ALA A 498 -36.88 23.69 -6.63
C ALA A 498 -36.41 23.99 -5.20
N SER A 499 -36.31 22.99 -4.34
CA SER A 499 -35.72 23.12 -2.99
C SER A 499 -34.21 22.95 -2.94
N VAL A 500 -33.57 22.56 -4.05
CA VAL A 500 -32.12 22.41 -4.12
C VAL A 500 -31.47 23.74 -4.52
N ASP A 501 -30.73 24.36 -3.60
CA ASP A 501 -30.17 25.71 -3.80
C ASP A 501 -29.29 25.81 -5.05
N VAL A 502 -28.44 24.80 -5.31
CA VAL A 502 -27.62 24.74 -6.53
C VAL A 502 -28.45 24.76 -7.80
N PHE A 503 -29.56 24.04 -7.81
CA PHE A 503 -30.44 24.06 -8.97
C PHE A 503 -31.07 25.44 -9.18
N ASN A 504 -31.59 26.04 -8.13
CA ASN A 504 -32.25 27.33 -8.21
C ASN A 504 -31.30 28.48 -8.54
N GLU A 505 -30.13 28.49 -7.92
CA GLU A 505 -29.19 29.61 -8.04
C GLU A 505 -28.27 29.52 -9.25
N LYS A 506 -27.97 28.30 -9.72
CA LYS A 506 -26.96 28.08 -10.74
C LYS A 506 -27.49 27.40 -12.02
N VAL A 507 -28.26 26.31 -11.88
CA VAL A 507 -28.71 25.52 -13.04
C VAL A 507 -29.92 26.16 -13.70
N LEU A 508 -30.94 26.52 -12.92
CA LEU A 508 -32.16 27.09 -13.44
C LEU A 508 -31.96 28.40 -14.22
N PRO A 509 -31.15 29.36 -13.72
CA PRO A 509 -30.85 30.56 -14.51
C PRO A 509 -30.20 30.24 -15.86
N ALA A 510 -29.20 29.33 -15.92
CA ALA A 510 -28.53 28.95 -17.17
C ALA A 510 -29.51 28.30 -18.17
N VAL A 511 -30.41 27.44 -17.69
CA VAL A 511 -31.45 26.82 -18.52
C VAL A 511 -32.44 27.86 -18.99
N MET A 512 -32.84 28.79 -18.14
CA MET A 512 -33.79 29.86 -18.50
C MET A 512 -33.20 30.81 -19.52
N ASP A 513 -31.93 31.22 -19.35
CA ASP A 513 -31.24 32.10 -20.32
C ASP A 513 -31.17 31.43 -21.69
N TYR A 514 -30.85 30.12 -21.74
CA TYR A 514 -30.90 29.34 -22.98
C TYR A 514 -32.28 29.31 -23.61
N LEU A 515 -33.33 29.07 -22.81
CA LEU A 515 -34.72 29.04 -23.32
C LEU A 515 -35.15 30.41 -23.85
N ILE A 516 -34.77 31.50 -23.19
CA ILE A 516 -35.07 32.87 -23.62
C ILE A 516 -34.43 33.13 -24.98
N ILE A 517 -33.15 32.86 -25.12
CA ILE A 517 -32.46 33.03 -26.40
C ILE A 517 -33.12 32.21 -27.51
N LYS A 518 -33.59 30.99 -27.21
CA LYS A 518 -34.34 30.17 -28.17
C LYS A 518 -35.69 30.74 -28.54
N VAL A 519 -36.41 31.30 -27.57
CA VAL A 519 -37.74 31.94 -27.80
C VAL A 519 -37.56 33.23 -28.61
N GLU A 520 -36.57 34.06 -28.26
CA GLU A 520 -36.26 35.31 -28.98
C GLU A 520 -35.83 35.08 -30.43
N ASN A 521 -35.11 33.99 -30.70
CA ASN A 521 -34.64 33.62 -32.03
C ASN A 521 -35.70 32.85 -32.84
N ASN A 522 -36.84 32.51 -32.28
CA ASN A 522 -37.90 31.78 -32.97
C ASN A 522 -39.08 32.73 -33.33
N GLU A 523 -39.21 33.04 -34.64
CA GLU A 523 -40.26 33.95 -35.14
C GLU A 523 -41.68 33.56 -34.74
N LYS A 524 -41.97 32.26 -34.52
CA LYS A 524 -43.28 31.77 -34.09
C LYS A 524 -43.55 31.98 -32.60
N LEU A 525 -42.52 32.13 -31.79
CA LEU A 525 -42.58 32.27 -30.33
C LEU A 525 -42.36 33.70 -29.85
N LYS A 526 -41.89 34.61 -30.71
CA LYS A 526 -41.70 36.04 -30.40
C LYS A 526 -42.89 36.75 -29.79
N ASN A 527 -44.11 36.24 -30.04
CA ASN A 527 -45.36 36.82 -29.53
C ASN A 527 -45.80 36.14 -28.22
N PHE A 528 -45.06 35.19 -27.67
CA PHE A 528 -45.39 34.52 -26.42
C PHE A 528 -44.80 35.38 -25.27
N ASN A 529 -45.66 36.00 -24.49
CA ASN A 529 -45.28 36.82 -23.35
C ASN A 529 -44.91 35.86 -22.18
N PHE A 530 -43.66 35.46 -22.07
CA PHE A 530 -43.18 34.63 -20.97
C PHE A 530 -42.97 35.55 -19.77
N ASN A 531 -43.85 35.50 -18.79
CA ASN A 531 -43.67 36.24 -17.53
C ASN A 531 -43.04 35.34 -16.48
N TYR A 532 -41.76 35.46 -16.31
CA TYR A 532 -41.04 34.61 -15.35
C TYR A 532 -41.15 35.05 -13.88
N GLU A 533 -41.74 36.24 -13.57
CA GLU A 533 -41.92 36.68 -12.20
C GLU A 533 -42.86 35.75 -11.40
N ASN A 534 -43.64 34.91 -12.09
CA ASN A 534 -44.52 33.92 -11.47
C ASN A 534 -43.87 32.55 -11.22
N ILE A 535 -42.59 32.36 -11.54
CA ILE A 535 -41.85 31.08 -11.34
C ILE A 535 -40.86 31.18 -10.17
N LYS A 536 -40.73 32.37 -9.58
CA LYS A 536 -39.92 32.55 -8.34
C LYS A 536 -40.70 32.14 -7.10
#